data_149e77bd829a55f54c9ceaabe5a75d71
#
_entry.id   149e77bd829a55f54c9ceaabe5a75d71
#
_cell.length_a   1.000
_cell.length_b   1.000
_cell.length_c   1.000
_cell.angle_alpha   90.00
_cell.angle_beta   90.00
_cell.angle_gamma   90.00
#
_symmetry.space_group_name_H-M   'P 1'
#
loop_
_entity.id
_entity.type
_entity.pdbx_description
1 polymer ?
#
loop_
_entity_poly.entity_id
_entity_poly.type
_entity_poly.pdbx_seq_one_letter_code
_entity_poly.pdbx_strand_id
1 'polypeptide(L)'
;IALGPLSAAWGFSMYIRCSDAKIRCWLVGVAALVAFWMLVVLLKYPIRGDLATALLWYCYYIPMTAIPTLCVLCAMRAASLDEVAWARCVRRVIVAISAFAVFAVLTNNVHHFIFAFDFADPDWGGNYRYAFGYYVLVAWYIVLFVIFFATLFLSARRSLRSMLFPIGVIVGVGVVYGVMFTLRHVATLTSNVALTYCILAMVAIELTLDLGFFPSYVWYTLAFSKLPFDLKVLEANGDTVFQTEMAQPMPQAAADTLKTADKGLGESWAFRTTGAPHTLFKVYPVSGGRAVLAEDVAAIDERREALAATQERLRRSNAVLEREAEVQREMWRLRSERELFVEIEKSLESKTRRIQMLLDSLPDSNDPDSIARRRETLVEVKLLVAYCKRKGALVLAEKSDPEFNRERLQLVFNETAADLRSIGVECAALRSEERRVGKE
;
A
#
# COMPACT_ATOMS: atom_id res chain seq x y z
N ILE A 1 18.07 37.78 32.10
CA ILE A 1 18.21 36.86 33.25
C ILE A 1 17.33 35.61 33.04
N ALA A 2 16.08 35.73 32.59
CA ALA A 2 15.15 34.60 32.46
C ALA A 2 15.59 33.55 31.44
N LEU A 3 16.35 33.90 30.38
CA LEU A 3 16.72 32.99 29.30
C LEU A 3 17.75 31.92 29.75
N GLY A 4 18.58 32.18 30.75
CA GLY A 4 19.53 31.19 31.27
C GLY A 4 18.84 29.96 31.89
N PRO A 5 17.95 30.15 32.89
CA PRO A 5 17.13 29.03 33.40
C PRO A 5 16.28 28.36 32.34
N LEU A 6 15.71 29.12 31.38
CA LEU A 6 14.94 28.57 30.28
C LEU A 6 15.77 27.67 29.38
N SER A 7 17.02 28.07 29.04
CA SER A 7 17.92 27.23 28.22
C SER A 7 18.33 25.95 28.95
N ALA A 8 18.50 25.98 30.27
CA ALA A 8 18.78 24.78 31.06
C ALA A 8 17.59 23.83 31.09
N ALA A 9 16.37 24.35 31.31
CA ALA A 9 15.13 23.54 31.23
C ALA A 9 14.90 22.96 29.81
N TRP A 10 15.20 23.76 28.78
CA TRP A 10 15.15 23.32 27.41
C TRP A 10 16.17 22.21 27.12
N GLY A 11 17.41 22.34 27.56
CA GLY A 11 18.45 21.32 27.45
C GLY A 11 18.07 20.02 28.14
N PHE A 12 17.44 20.08 29.30
CA PHE A 12 16.90 18.92 30.00
C PHE A 12 15.76 18.27 29.22
N SER A 13 14.87 19.06 28.61
CA SER A 13 13.84 18.57 27.72
C SER A 13 14.45 17.83 26.51
N MET A 14 15.50 18.40 25.89
CA MET A 14 16.21 17.73 24.77
C MET A 14 16.85 16.41 25.21
N TYR A 15 17.42 16.36 26.42
CA TYR A 15 18.00 15.13 26.95
C TYR A 15 16.99 13.99 27.08
N ILE A 16 15.76 14.29 27.49
CA ILE A 16 14.70 13.28 27.65
C ILE A 16 14.10 12.90 26.29
N ARG A 17 13.87 13.87 25.40
CA ARG A 17 13.10 13.69 24.16
C ARG A 17 13.92 13.06 23.03
N CYS A 18 15.23 13.27 22.98
CA CYS A 18 16.06 12.79 21.88
C CYS A 18 16.49 11.33 22.07
N SER A 19 16.26 10.50 21.06
CA SER A 19 16.54 9.06 21.12
C SER A 19 18.00 8.70 20.83
N ASP A 20 18.63 9.37 19.87
CA ASP A 20 20.03 9.11 19.52
C ASP A 20 20.96 9.74 20.55
N ALA A 21 21.82 8.94 21.18
CA ALA A 21 22.73 9.37 22.25
C ALA A 21 23.69 10.45 21.78
N LYS A 22 24.17 10.45 20.52
CA LYS A 22 25.09 11.46 20.00
C LYS A 22 24.39 12.79 19.73
N ILE A 23 23.22 12.73 19.03
CA ILE A 23 22.42 13.93 18.78
C ILE A 23 21.98 14.55 20.09
N ARG A 24 21.55 13.76 21.06
CA ARG A 24 21.21 14.21 22.42
C ARG A 24 22.34 14.95 23.08
N CYS A 25 23.56 14.40 23.04
CA CYS A 25 24.74 15.05 23.61
C CYS A 25 25.02 16.42 22.94
N TRP A 26 24.91 16.50 21.60
CA TRP A 26 25.14 17.75 20.88
C TRP A 26 24.05 18.78 21.12
N LEU A 27 22.78 18.39 21.22
CA LEU A 27 21.67 19.30 21.53
C LEU A 27 21.76 19.85 22.98
N VAL A 28 22.15 19.00 23.93
CA VAL A 28 22.46 19.47 25.30
C VAL A 28 23.65 20.41 25.27
N GLY A 29 24.65 20.14 24.43
CA GLY A 29 25.78 21.06 24.20
C GLY A 29 25.33 22.40 23.63
N VAL A 30 24.36 22.42 22.71
CA VAL A 30 23.76 23.69 22.24
C VAL A 30 23.07 24.45 23.36
N ALA A 31 22.30 23.76 24.23
CA ALA A 31 21.65 24.39 25.36
C ALA A 31 22.68 25.01 26.34
N ALA A 32 23.78 24.29 26.60
CA ALA A 32 24.88 24.80 27.41
C ALA A 32 25.57 26.02 26.76
N LEU A 33 25.75 26.04 25.44
CA LEU A 33 26.30 27.18 24.72
C LEU A 33 25.35 28.38 24.73
N VAL A 34 24.05 28.19 24.66
CA VAL A 34 23.06 29.26 24.84
C VAL A 34 23.12 29.84 26.23
N ALA A 35 23.18 28.99 27.27
CA ALA A 35 23.35 29.43 28.65
C ALA A 35 24.65 30.19 28.85
N PHE A 36 25.75 29.68 28.29
CA PHE A 36 27.05 30.36 28.28
C PHE A 36 26.98 31.74 27.61
N TRP A 37 26.31 31.83 26.44
CA TRP A 37 26.15 33.10 25.74
C TRP A 37 25.43 34.14 26.61
N MET A 38 24.32 33.72 27.25
CA MET A 38 23.58 34.60 28.16
C MET A 38 24.42 35.02 29.38
N LEU A 39 25.25 34.12 29.92
CA LEU A 39 26.18 34.45 30.99
C LEU A 39 27.20 35.53 30.56
N VAL A 40 27.78 35.37 29.35
CA VAL A 40 28.73 36.35 28.81
C VAL A 40 28.08 37.72 28.61
N VAL A 41 26.83 37.74 28.11
CA VAL A 41 26.03 38.96 27.98
C VAL A 41 25.84 39.64 29.35
N LEU A 42 25.52 38.87 30.40
CA LEU A 42 25.33 39.40 31.74
C LEU A 42 26.63 39.93 32.35
N LEU A 43 27.75 39.25 32.14
CA LEU A 43 29.08 39.64 32.64
C LEU A 43 29.61 40.92 31.96
N LYS A 44 29.17 41.24 30.75
CA LYS A 44 29.57 42.44 30.03
C LYS A 44 29.17 43.72 30.75
N TYR A 45 28.05 43.74 31.49
CA TYR A 45 27.55 44.97 32.14
C TYR A 45 28.34 45.42 33.38
N PRO A 46 28.73 44.52 34.31
CA PRO A 46 29.47 44.91 35.50
C PRO A 46 30.98 45.07 35.28
N ILE A 47 31.55 44.48 34.22
CA ILE A 47 32.98 44.51 33.96
C ILE A 47 33.37 45.83 33.26
N ARG A 48 34.29 46.54 33.86
CA ARG A 48 34.83 47.77 33.33
C ARG A 48 36.31 47.57 32.94
N GLY A 49 36.64 48.04 31.74
CA GLY A 49 38.01 47.93 31.20
C GLY A 49 37.94 47.47 29.73
N ASP A 50 38.59 48.23 28.85
CA ASP A 50 38.48 48.07 27.40
C ASP A 50 38.92 46.70 26.94
N LEU A 51 40.04 46.19 27.41
CA LEU A 51 40.56 44.88 27.07
C LEU A 51 39.64 43.74 27.56
N ALA A 52 39.15 43.82 28.79
CA ALA A 52 38.26 42.80 29.37
C ALA A 52 36.92 42.79 28.67
N THR A 53 36.38 43.97 28.30
CA THR A 53 35.13 44.08 27.53
C THR A 53 35.29 43.56 26.12
N ALA A 54 36.41 43.80 25.45
CA ALA A 54 36.73 43.26 24.13
C ALA A 54 36.85 41.71 24.15
N LEU A 55 37.52 41.14 25.16
CA LEU A 55 37.63 39.70 25.34
C LEU A 55 36.27 39.03 25.55
N LEU A 56 35.41 39.64 26.40
CA LEU A 56 34.04 39.17 26.57
C LEU A 56 33.25 39.24 25.29
N TRP A 57 33.47 40.27 24.50
CA TRP A 57 32.82 40.41 23.20
C TRP A 57 33.27 39.34 22.19
N TYR A 58 34.56 38.97 22.17
CA TYR A 58 35.05 37.81 21.40
C TYR A 58 34.43 36.48 21.82
N CYS A 59 34.17 36.30 23.14
CA CYS A 59 33.49 35.11 23.63
C CYS A 59 32.07 34.87 23.04
N TYR A 60 31.40 35.91 22.48
CA TYR A 60 30.14 35.75 21.78
C TYR A 60 30.28 34.86 20.54
N TYR A 61 31.44 34.84 19.90
CA TYR A 61 31.69 34.06 18.68
C TYR A 61 31.89 32.59 18.95
N ILE A 62 32.14 32.18 20.21
CA ILE A 62 32.17 30.76 20.58
C ILE A 62 30.80 30.12 20.32
N PRO A 63 29.68 30.52 20.96
CA PRO A 63 28.38 29.94 20.70
C PRO A 63 27.88 30.27 19.31
N MET A 64 28.16 31.46 18.76
CA MET A 64 27.76 31.87 17.42
C MET A 64 28.30 30.94 16.33
N THR A 65 29.50 30.36 16.52
CA THR A 65 30.11 29.40 15.57
C THR A 65 29.78 27.97 15.94
N ALA A 66 29.79 27.61 17.23
CA ALA A 66 29.61 26.22 17.68
C ALA A 66 28.15 25.73 17.49
N ILE A 67 27.15 26.60 17.71
CA ILE A 67 25.73 26.21 17.57
C ILE A 67 25.41 25.73 16.13
N PRO A 68 25.63 26.51 15.03
CA PRO A 68 25.39 26.05 13.71
C PRO A 68 26.25 24.84 13.33
N THR A 69 27.49 24.76 13.84
CA THR A 69 28.34 23.57 13.64
C THR A 69 27.71 22.33 14.23
N LEU A 70 27.24 22.37 15.47
CA LEU A 70 26.55 21.25 16.14
C LEU A 70 25.25 20.90 15.42
N CYS A 71 24.49 21.88 14.91
CA CYS A 71 23.30 21.63 14.10
C CYS A 71 23.62 20.83 12.83
N VAL A 72 24.70 21.17 12.12
CA VAL A 72 25.17 20.41 10.96
C VAL A 72 25.54 18.99 11.34
N LEU A 73 26.26 18.80 12.46
CA LEU A 73 26.60 17.46 12.94
C LEU A 73 25.34 16.63 13.28
N CYS A 74 24.34 17.24 13.91
CA CYS A 74 23.04 16.59 14.18
C CYS A 74 22.36 16.18 12.86
N ALA A 75 22.30 17.06 11.86
CA ALA A 75 21.70 16.78 10.57
C ALA A 75 22.43 15.65 9.84
N MET A 76 23.77 15.66 9.81
CA MET A 76 24.56 14.60 9.20
C MET A 76 24.35 13.24 9.90
N ARG A 77 24.21 13.24 11.20
CA ARG A 77 23.91 12.03 11.98
C ARG A 77 22.50 11.51 11.73
N ALA A 78 21.51 12.40 11.74
CA ALA A 78 20.12 12.07 11.45
C ALA A 78 19.95 11.50 10.02
N ALA A 79 20.80 11.94 9.08
CA ALA A 79 20.89 11.42 7.71
C ALA A 79 21.67 10.08 7.60
N SER A 80 22.13 9.49 8.72
CA SER A 80 22.97 8.28 8.75
C SER A 80 24.28 8.39 7.95
N LEU A 81 24.77 9.61 7.71
CA LEU A 81 26.00 9.84 6.96
C LEU A 81 27.26 9.48 7.75
N ASP A 82 27.16 9.23 9.05
CA ASP A 82 28.29 8.86 9.93
C ASP A 82 28.99 7.57 9.49
N GLU A 83 28.29 6.69 8.81
CA GLU A 83 28.81 5.39 8.34
C GLU A 83 29.66 5.55 7.08
N VAL A 84 29.51 6.64 6.35
CA VAL A 84 30.20 6.86 5.07
C VAL A 84 31.57 7.52 5.30
N ALA A 85 32.62 6.95 4.71
CA ALA A 85 34.00 7.41 4.93
C ALA A 85 34.24 8.88 4.54
N TRP A 86 33.72 9.34 3.39
CA TRP A 86 33.87 10.71 2.95
C TRP A 86 33.17 11.69 3.89
N ALA A 87 31.98 11.35 4.41
CA ALA A 87 31.23 12.22 5.30
C ALA A 87 31.93 12.38 6.66
N ARG A 88 32.63 11.36 7.13
CA ARG A 88 33.49 11.47 8.32
C ARG A 88 34.65 12.44 8.11
N CYS A 89 35.22 12.47 6.89
CA CYS A 89 36.23 13.45 6.55
C CYS A 89 35.66 14.87 6.53
N VAL A 90 34.54 15.09 5.85
CA VAL A 90 33.82 16.37 5.79
C VAL A 90 33.49 16.89 7.19
N ARG A 91 32.97 16.02 8.06
CA ARG A 91 32.69 16.37 9.46
C ARG A 91 33.92 16.90 10.20
N ARG A 92 35.08 16.20 10.06
CA ARG A 92 36.33 16.65 10.70
C ARG A 92 36.77 17.99 10.16
N VAL A 93 36.67 18.21 8.86
CA VAL A 93 37.00 19.49 8.21
C VAL A 93 36.09 20.62 8.72
N ILE A 94 34.78 20.40 8.80
CA ILE A 94 33.83 21.39 9.34
C ILE A 94 34.19 21.77 10.77
N VAL A 95 34.44 20.78 11.62
CA VAL A 95 34.83 21.04 13.02
C VAL A 95 36.18 21.78 13.11
N ALA A 96 37.18 21.40 12.30
CA ALA A 96 38.47 22.03 12.26
C ALA A 96 38.41 23.49 11.82
N ILE A 97 37.66 23.79 10.74
CA ILE A 97 37.48 25.18 10.27
C ILE A 97 36.73 26.01 11.29
N SER A 98 35.66 25.46 11.91
CA SER A 98 34.91 26.18 12.94
C SER A 98 35.74 26.45 14.18
N ALA A 99 36.55 25.48 14.61
CA ALA A 99 37.49 25.68 15.75
C ALA A 99 38.55 26.72 15.40
N PHE A 100 39.11 26.71 14.21
CA PHE A 100 40.06 27.70 13.74
C PHE A 100 39.42 29.09 13.68
N ALA A 101 38.19 29.21 13.20
CA ALA A 101 37.45 30.48 13.17
C ALA A 101 37.26 31.06 14.55
N VAL A 102 36.87 30.25 15.55
CA VAL A 102 36.79 30.69 16.97
C VAL A 102 38.15 31.11 17.48
N PHE A 103 39.20 30.33 17.25
CA PHE A 103 40.56 30.66 17.66
C PHE A 103 41.01 32.00 17.06
N ALA A 104 40.78 32.21 15.76
CA ALA A 104 41.10 33.47 15.09
C ALA A 104 40.39 34.68 15.71
N VAL A 105 39.09 34.53 16.08
CA VAL A 105 38.35 35.60 16.77
C VAL A 105 38.95 35.88 18.17
N LEU A 106 39.25 34.85 18.96
CA LEU A 106 39.78 35.00 20.31
C LEU A 106 41.19 35.64 20.34
N THR A 107 41.97 35.45 19.25
CA THR A 107 43.32 36.00 19.09
C THR A 107 43.33 37.32 18.32
N ASN A 108 42.17 37.92 18.04
CA ASN A 108 42.06 39.12 17.20
C ASN A 108 42.87 40.31 17.69
N ASN A 109 43.11 40.42 18.99
CA ASN A 109 43.96 41.48 19.57
C ASN A 109 45.43 41.45 19.08
N VAL A 110 45.88 40.30 18.54
CA VAL A 110 47.25 40.15 18.02
C VAL A 110 47.34 40.55 16.55
N HIS A 111 46.32 40.22 15.76
CA HIS A 111 46.40 40.35 14.30
C HIS A 111 45.42 41.36 13.71
N HIS A 112 44.40 41.82 14.43
CA HIS A 112 43.34 42.73 13.98
C HIS A 112 42.70 42.39 12.62
N PHE A 113 42.71 41.11 12.28
CA PHE A 113 42.26 40.64 10.96
C PHE A 113 40.73 40.55 10.85
N ILE A 114 40.05 40.41 11.97
CA ILE A 114 38.58 40.23 11.97
C ILE A 114 37.91 41.54 12.40
N PHE A 115 38.38 42.17 13.46
CA PHE A 115 37.88 43.46 13.96
C PHE A 115 39.03 44.42 14.19
N ALA A 116 38.84 45.67 13.77
CA ALA A 116 39.71 46.74 14.08
C ALA A 116 39.03 47.67 15.12
N PHE A 117 39.55 47.67 16.37
CA PHE A 117 39.12 48.55 17.41
C PHE A 117 40.07 49.70 17.56
N ASP A 118 39.49 50.88 17.78
CA ASP A 118 40.26 52.07 18.19
C ASP A 118 39.94 52.34 19.68
N PHE A 119 40.79 51.84 20.57
CA PHE A 119 40.61 52.01 22.02
C PHE A 119 40.87 53.48 22.49
N ALA A 120 41.32 54.35 21.62
CA ALA A 120 41.42 55.78 21.92
C ALA A 120 40.05 56.50 21.83
N ASP A 121 39.08 55.90 21.11
CA ASP A 121 37.72 56.39 21.06
C ASP A 121 36.93 55.96 22.32
N PRO A 122 36.32 56.87 23.07
CA PRO A 122 35.48 56.51 24.22
C PRO A 122 34.32 55.62 23.90
N ASP A 123 33.84 55.62 22.63
CA ASP A 123 32.74 54.77 22.16
C ASP A 123 33.24 53.70 21.15
N TRP A 124 34.43 53.14 21.41
CA TRP A 124 35.03 52.11 20.57
C TRP A 124 34.08 50.90 20.32
N GLY A 125 33.24 50.55 21.29
CA GLY A 125 32.27 49.47 21.19
C GLY A 125 31.15 49.71 20.18
N GLY A 126 30.85 50.96 19.82
CA GLY A 126 29.92 51.38 18.77
C GLY A 126 30.62 51.66 17.42
N ASN A 127 31.89 52.12 17.50
CA ASN A 127 32.62 52.65 16.34
C ASN A 127 33.66 51.69 15.72
N TYR A 128 33.67 50.40 16.07
CA TYR A 128 34.59 49.41 15.51
C TYR A 128 34.34 49.16 14.00
N ARG A 129 35.39 48.73 13.28
CA ARG A 129 35.32 48.40 11.85
C ARG A 129 35.47 46.90 11.65
N TYR A 130 34.68 46.38 10.68
CA TYR A 130 34.83 45.01 10.22
C TYR A 130 36.03 44.93 9.25
N ALA A 131 36.97 44.03 9.56
CA ALA A 131 38.07 43.71 8.69
C ALA A 131 37.72 42.53 7.74
N PHE A 132 38.60 42.15 6.84
CA PHE A 132 38.37 41.10 5.82
C PHE A 132 37.97 39.77 6.45
N GLY A 133 38.59 39.37 7.56
CA GLY A 133 38.29 38.12 8.25
C GLY A 133 36.86 37.99 8.74
N TYR A 134 36.18 39.10 9.06
CA TYR A 134 34.77 39.10 9.41
C TYR A 134 33.87 38.60 8.27
N TYR A 135 34.14 39.06 7.04
CA TYR A 135 33.36 38.61 5.87
C TYR A 135 33.60 37.12 5.55
N VAL A 136 34.84 36.64 5.76
CA VAL A 136 35.16 35.22 5.67
C VAL A 136 34.36 34.39 6.69
N LEU A 137 34.27 34.90 7.93
CA LEU A 137 33.49 34.27 8.99
C LEU A 137 31.99 34.22 8.65
N VAL A 138 31.42 35.30 8.12
CA VAL A 138 30.03 35.35 7.69
C VAL A 138 29.78 34.35 6.53
N ALA A 139 30.71 34.32 5.58
CA ALA A 139 30.64 33.35 4.48
C ALA A 139 30.65 31.90 5.02
N TRP A 140 31.45 31.61 6.02
CA TRP A 140 31.48 30.31 6.69
C TRP A 140 30.13 29.95 7.33
N TYR A 141 29.46 30.89 7.99
CA TYR A 141 28.11 30.64 8.53
C TYR A 141 27.09 30.33 7.43
N ILE A 142 27.14 31.03 6.29
CA ILE A 142 26.28 30.73 5.15
C ILE A 142 26.55 29.31 4.66
N VAL A 143 27.80 28.89 4.55
CA VAL A 143 28.17 27.52 4.15
C VAL A 143 27.60 26.49 5.13
N LEU A 144 27.72 26.72 6.44
CA LEU A 144 27.14 25.82 7.45
C LEU A 144 25.61 25.70 7.31
N PHE A 145 24.89 26.80 7.06
CA PHE A 145 23.45 26.77 6.82
C PHE A 145 23.09 26.02 5.55
N VAL A 146 23.83 26.24 4.47
CA VAL A 146 23.61 25.50 3.20
C VAL A 146 23.81 23.99 3.42
N ILE A 147 24.89 23.59 4.09
CA ILE A 147 25.15 22.18 4.40
C ILE A 147 24.03 21.60 5.29
N PHE A 148 23.59 22.33 6.31
CA PHE A 148 22.50 21.92 7.20
C PHE A 148 21.21 21.63 6.40
N PHE A 149 20.74 22.59 5.60
CA PHE A 149 19.53 22.44 4.81
C PHE A 149 19.66 21.38 3.71
N ALA A 150 20.80 21.34 3.03
CA ALA A 150 21.06 20.33 2.02
C ALA A 150 21.00 18.90 2.62
N THR A 151 21.61 18.73 3.80
CA THR A 151 21.60 17.44 4.49
C THR A 151 20.18 17.05 4.93
N LEU A 152 19.42 17.96 5.53
CA LEU A 152 18.03 17.71 5.89
C LEU A 152 17.15 17.41 4.66
N PHE A 153 17.32 18.17 3.58
CA PHE A 153 16.54 17.98 2.35
C PHE A 153 16.82 16.63 1.68
N LEU A 154 18.07 16.21 1.62
CA LEU A 154 18.48 14.94 1.00
C LEU A 154 18.02 13.75 1.83
N SER A 155 18.04 13.86 3.18
CA SER A 155 17.62 12.77 4.06
C SER A 155 16.11 12.74 4.31
N ALA A 156 15.40 13.84 4.08
CA ALA A 156 13.96 13.92 4.30
C ALA A 156 13.16 13.05 3.32
N ARG A 157 12.19 12.30 3.84
CA ARG A 157 11.19 11.63 3.02
C ARG A 157 10.41 12.67 2.20
N ARG A 158 9.91 12.26 1.03
CA ARG A 158 9.23 13.18 0.09
C ARG A 158 8.09 13.99 0.73
N SER A 159 7.36 13.39 1.68
CA SER A 159 6.31 14.05 2.45
C SER A 159 6.81 15.09 3.45
N LEU A 160 8.05 14.97 3.95
CA LEU A 160 8.62 15.89 4.94
C LEU A 160 9.33 17.08 4.30
N ARG A 161 9.61 17.07 3.00
CA ARG A 161 10.32 18.16 2.33
C ARG A 161 9.57 19.49 2.36
N SER A 162 8.24 19.46 2.29
CA SER A 162 7.41 20.66 2.44
C SER A 162 7.50 21.27 3.84
N MET A 163 7.82 20.45 4.85
CA MET A 163 7.97 20.89 6.24
C MET A 163 9.30 21.58 6.52
N LEU A 164 10.25 21.56 5.58
CA LEU A 164 11.48 22.37 5.67
C LEU A 164 11.22 23.87 5.47
N PHE A 165 10.11 24.24 4.87
CA PHE A 165 9.77 25.65 4.63
C PHE A 165 9.74 26.49 5.90
N PRO A 166 9.01 26.13 6.99
CA PRO A 166 8.99 26.91 8.21
C PRO A 166 10.37 27.05 8.88
N ILE A 167 11.21 25.99 8.82
CA ILE A 167 12.60 26.06 9.32
C ILE A 167 13.40 27.07 8.48
N GLY A 168 13.24 27.01 7.15
CA GLY A 168 13.87 27.93 6.22
C GLY A 168 13.48 29.39 6.45
N VAL A 169 12.22 29.66 6.79
CA VAL A 169 11.75 31.01 7.13
C VAL A 169 12.44 31.53 8.41
N ILE A 170 12.53 30.71 9.47
CA ILE A 170 13.18 31.14 10.73
C ILE A 170 14.66 31.44 10.50
N VAL A 171 15.35 30.56 9.77
CA VAL A 171 16.77 30.78 9.45
C VAL A 171 16.94 31.99 8.53
N GLY A 172 16.05 32.16 7.54
CA GLY A 172 16.03 33.34 6.67
C GLY A 172 15.87 34.65 7.43
N VAL A 173 14.97 34.69 8.43
CA VAL A 173 14.83 35.84 9.34
C VAL A 173 16.14 36.09 10.08
N GLY A 174 16.82 35.05 10.56
CA GLY A 174 18.12 35.17 11.22
C GLY A 174 19.20 35.75 10.28
N VAL A 175 19.23 35.31 9.02
CA VAL A 175 20.18 35.84 8.02
C VAL A 175 19.90 37.32 7.72
N VAL A 176 18.64 37.67 7.44
CA VAL A 176 18.23 39.07 7.18
C VAL A 176 18.57 39.96 8.37
N TYR A 177 18.28 39.50 9.58
CA TYR A 177 18.64 40.22 10.79
C TYR A 177 20.17 40.44 10.91
N GLY A 178 20.98 39.42 10.64
CA GLY A 178 22.43 39.50 10.64
C GLY A 178 22.99 40.47 9.60
N VAL A 179 22.42 40.47 8.39
CA VAL A 179 22.80 41.45 7.33
C VAL A 179 22.45 42.87 7.78
N MET A 180 21.24 43.10 8.28
CA MET A 180 20.82 44.40 8.77
C MET A 180 21.70 44.90 9.92
N PHE A 181 22.08 43.99 10.85
CA PHE A 181 23.00 44.31 11.91
C PHE A 181 24.41 44.67 11.41
N THR A 182 24.94 43.92 10.44
CA THR A 182 26.23 44.17 9.79
C THR A 182 26.23 45.50 9.06
N LEU A 183 25.15 45.86 8.40
CA LEU A 183 24.97 47.17 7.73
C LEU A 183 24.67 48.32 8.73
N ARG A 184 24.68 48.04 10.01
CA ARG A 184 24.43 49.00 11.11
C ARG A 184 23.10 49.75 10.99
N HIS A 185 22.04 49.05 10.59
CA HIS A 185 20.71 49.61 10.56
C HIS A 185 20.23 49.94 12.00
N VAL A 186 19.78 51.15 12.20
CA VAL A 186 19.47 51.71 13.55
C VAL A 186 18.54 50.81 14.36
N ALA A 187 17.50 50.24 13.74
CA ALA A 187 16.53 49.38 14.43
C ALA A 187 17.17 48.08 14.97
N THR A 188 18.21 47.56 14.32
CA THR A 188 18.90 46.34 14.74
C THR A 188 19.99 46.60 15.79
N LEU A 189 20.59 47.79 15.80
CA LEU A 189 21.60 48.21 16.79
C LEU A 189 21.03 48.35 18.21
N THR A 190 19.73 48.63 18.34
CA THR A 190 19.03 48.74 19.64
C THR A 190 18.64 47.39 20.21
N SER A 191 18.66 46.32 19.41
CA SER A 191 18.30 44.97 19.86
C SER A 191 19.50 44.18 20.35
N ASN A 192 19.27 43.25 21.29
CA ASN A 192 20.31 42.36 21.78
C ASN A 192 20.51 41.20 20.81
N VAL A 193 21.56 41.26 19.97
CA VAL A 193 21.91 40.26 18.97
C VAL A 193 21.98 38.84 19.53
N ALA A 194 22.63 38.67 20.68
CA ALA A 194 22.78 37.39 21.36
C ALA A 194 21.42 36.80 21.72
N LEU A 195 20.54 37.62 22.29
CA LEU A 195 19.17 37.19 22.64
C LEU A 195 18.37 36.74 21.41
N THR A 196 18.42 37.52 20.34
CA THR A 196 17.69 37.23 19.10
C THR A 196 18.18 35.92 18.51
N TYR A 197 19.47 35.70 18.35
CA TYR A 197 20.02 34.45 17.81
C TYR A 197 19.77 33.23 18.71
N CYS A 198 19.83 33.40 20.03
CA CYS A 198 19.50 32.32 20.97
C CYS A 198 18.04 31.85 20.81
N ILE A 199 17.10 32.80 20.73
CA ILE A 199 15.68 32.47 20.53
C ILE A 199 15.47 31.79 19.16
N LEU A 200 16.03 32.36 18.09
CA LEU A 200 15.92 31.79 16.76
C LEU A 200 16.51 30.38 16.68
N ALA A 201 17.66 30.14 17.30
CA ALA A 201 18.30 28.83 17.35
C ALA A 201 17.44 27.80 18.12
N MET A 202 16.93 28.17 19.29
CA MET A 202 16.06 27.30 20.09
C MET A 202 14.79 26.93 19.32
N VAL A 203 14.12 27.91 18.70
CA VAL A 203 12.90 27.68 17.94
C VAL A 203 13.18 26.83 16.68
N ALA A 204 14.27 27.09 15.97
CA ALA A 204 14.64 26.32 14.78
C ALA A 204 14.92 24.84 15.12
N ILE A 205 15.66 24.60 16.22
CA ILE A 205 15.98 23.24 16.67
C ILE A 205 14.73 22.52 17.18
N GLU A 206 13.89 23.21 17.97
CA GLU A 206 12.62 22.65 18.46
C GLU A 206 11.72 22.23 17.31
N LEU A 207 11.57 23.12 16.33
CA LEU A 207 10.79 22.82 15.13
C LEU A 207 11.37 21.64 14.31
N THR A 208 12.70 21.55 14.23
CA THR A 208 13.39 20.45 13.55
C THR A 208 13.12 19.10 14.26
N LEU A 209 13.06 19.12 15.59
CA LEU A 209 12.73 17.94 16.41
C LEU A 209 11.24 17.56 16.29
N ASP A 210 10.33 18.53 16.41
CA ASP A 210 8.88 18.30 16.39
C ASP A 210 8.39 17.86 14.99
N LEU A 211 9.01 18.34 13.93
CA LEU A 211 8.74 17.91 12.57
C LEU A 211 9.35 16.53 12.24
N GLY A 212 10.07 15.91 13.17
CA GLY A 212 10.60 14.55 13.01
C GLY A 212 11.87 14.45 12.15
N PHE A 213 12.58 15.55 11.90
CA PHE A 213 13.89 15.50 11.24
C PHE A 213 14.97 14.92 12.17
N PHE A 214 14.84 15.16 13.48
CA PHE A 214 15.67 14.49 14.49
C PHE A 214 14.87 13.38 15.18
N PRO A 215 15.52 12.25 15.49
CA PRO A 215 14.84 11.13 16.13
C PRO A 215 14.45 11.49 17.57
N SER A 216 13.14 11.48 17.86
CA SER A 216 12.58 11.81 19.18
C SER A 216 11.70 10.69 19.72
N TYR A 217 11.73 10.46 21.05
CA TYR A 217 10.99 9.38 21.71
C TYR A 217 9.63 9.75 22.30
N VAL A 218 9.45 10.99 22.73
CA VAL A 218 8.59 11.29 23.90
C VAL A 218 7.11 10.96 23.69
N TRP A 219 6.58 11.14 22.51
CA TRP A 219 5.15 10.88 22.29
C TRP A 219 4.88 9.47 21.77
N TYR A 220 5.85 8.87 21.09
CA TYR A 220 5.66 7.58 20.43
C TYR A 220 5.83 6.41 21.39
N THR A 221 6.80 6.44 22.30
CA THR A 221 7.04 5.31 23.22
C THR A 221 5.86 5.06 24.14
N LEU A 222 5.28 6.10 24.75
CA LEU A 222 4.15 5.94 25.66
C LEU A 222 2.86 5.54 24.92
N ALA A 223 2.64 6.08 23.72
CA ALA A 223 1.48 5.72 22.89
C ALA A 223 1.65 4.33 22.28
N PHE A 224 2.84 4.00 21.77
CA PHE A 224 3.12 2.71 21.18
C PHE A 224 3.24 1.58 22.20
N SER A 225 3.73 1.84 23.44
CA SER A 225 3.78 0.81 24.48
C SER A 225 2.40 0.28 24.85
N LYS A 226 1.38 1.12 24.79
CA LYS A 226 -0.01 0.79 25.12
C LYS A 226 -0.81 0.20 23.96
N LEU A 227 -0.18 -0.01 22.80
CA LEU A 227 -0.88 -0.64 21.68
C LEU A 227 -1.27 -2.09 22.03
N PRO A 228 -2.50 -2.52 21.66
CA PRO A 228 -3.04 -3.83 22.03
C PRO A 228 -2.54 -4.96 21.14
N PHE A 229 -1.27 -4.90 20.69
CA PHE A 229 -0.65 -5.96 19.90
C PHE A 229 0.77 -6.25 20.37
N ASP A 230 1.24 -7.46 20.11
CA ASP A 230 2.62 -7.88 20.36
C ASP A 230 3.53 -7.34 19.27
N LEU A 231 4.12 -6.16 19.51
CA LEU A 231 5.08 -5.51 18.61
C LEU A 231 6.43 -5.39 19.29
N LYS A 232 7.49 -5.82 18.59
CA LYS A 232 8.89 -5.65 18.99
C LYS A 232 9.66 -4.97 17.88
N VAL A 233 10.50 -4.02 18.25
CA VAL A 233 11.47 -3.40 17.32
C VAL A 233 12.84 -3.90 17.70
N LEU A 234 13.49 -4.56 16.76
CA LEU A 234 14.83 -5.15 16.90
C LEU A 234 15.83 -4.28 16.14
N GLU A 235 16.98 -4.07 16.71
CA GLU A 235 18.14 -3.49 16.03
C GLU A 235 18.74 -4.50 15.03
N ALA A 236 19.64 -4.04 14.16
CA ALA A 236 20.31 -4.91 13.18
C ALA A 236 21.08 -6.09 13.82
N ASN A 237 21.56 -5.92 15.06
CA ASN A 237 22.22 -6.95 15.86
C ASN A 237 21.24 -7.97 16.48
N GLY A 238 19.93 -7.73 16.41
CA GLY A 238 18.88 -8.60 16.97
C GLY A 238 18.45 -8.22 18.40
N ASP A 239 19.03 -7.17 19.01
CA ASP A 239 18.65 -6.71 20.32
C ASP A 239 17.30 -5.96 20.26
N THR A 240 16.47 -6.14 21.28
CA THR A 240 15.16 -5.48 21.36
C THR A 240 15.35 -4.04 21.84
N VAL A 241 15.06 -3.09 20.94
CA VAL A 241 15.11 -1.63 21.26
C VAL A 241 13.80 -1.17 21.89
N PHE A 242 12.69 -1.74 21.42
CA PHE A 242 11.36 -1.37 21.88
C PHE A 242 10.44 -2.59 21.85
N GLN A 243 9.53 -2.67 22.82
CA GLN A 243 8.45 -3.64 22.85
C GLN A 243 7.18 -3.03 23.45
N THR A 244 6.02 -3.50 23.02
CA THR A 244 4.73 -3.15 23.62
C THR A 244 4.54 -3.86 24.96
N GLU A 245 3.66 -3.34 25.82
CA GLU A 245 3.31 -3.98 27.12
C GLU A 245 2.69 -5.37 26.96
N MET A 246 2.03 -5.61 25.81
CA MET A 246 1.42 -6.91 25.47
C MET A 246 2.42 -7.88 24.81
N ALA A 247 3.67 -7.47 24.61
CA ALA A 247 4.66 -8.28 23.91
C ALA A 247 5.07 -9.50 24.73
N GLN A 248 4.80 -10.69 24.20
CA GLN A 248 5.21 -11.96 24.79
C GLN A 248 6.69 -12.28 24.51
N PRO A 249 7.37 -13.06 25.34
CA PRO A 249 8.74 -13.47 25.05
C PRO A 249 8.81 -14.16 23.68
N MET A 250 9.80 -13.76 22.88
CA MET A 250 9.98 -14.34 21.54
C MET A 250 10.49 -15.78 21.65
N PRO A 251 9.87 -16.76 21.00
CA PRO A 251 10.39 -18.12 20.94
C PRO A 251 11.79 -18.15 20.32
N GLN A 252 12.69 -18.98 20.84
CA GLN A 252 14.07 -19.09 20.31
C GLN A 252 14.10 -19.42 18.82
N ALA A 253 13.22 -20.32 18.35
CA ALA A 253 13.08 -20.66 16.94
C ALA A 253 12.70 -19.45 16.06
N ALA A 254 11.91 -18.49 16.57
CA ALA A 254 11.60 -17.26 15.88
C ALA A 254 12.81 -16.31 15.83
N ALA A 255 13.54 -16.19 16.92
CA ALA A 255 14.77 -15.39 16.99
C ALA A 255 15.85 -15.93 16.03
N ASP A 256 16.02 -17.25 15.95
CA ASP A 256 16.97 -17.90 15.05
C ASP A 256 16.56 -17.71 13.58
N THR A 257 15.27 -17.79 13.28
CA THR A 257 14.76 -17.52 11.92
C THR A 257 15.03 -16.07 11.51
N LEU A 258 14.88 -15.12 12.44
CA LEU A 258 15.16 -13.70 12.19
C LEU A 258 16.67 -13.43 11.97
N LYS A 259 17.54 -14.17 12.65
CA LYS A 259 19.00 -14.06 12.49
C LYS A 259 19.50 -14.69 11.19
N THR A 260 18.91 -15.82 10.79
CA THR A 260 19.33 -16.56 9.58
C THR A 260 18.68 -16.04 8.30
N ALA A 261 17.57 -15.30 8.40
CA ALA A 261 16.92 -14.70 7.25
C ALA A 261 17.70 -13.46 6.77
N ASP A 262 18.67 -13.71 5.90
CA ASP A 262 19.43 -12.70 5.13
C ASP A 262 18.60 -12.14 3.95
N LYS A 263 17.27 -12.02 4.15
CA LYS A 263 16.40 -11.35 3.19
C LYS A 263 16.62 -9.85 3.36
N GLY A 264 17.05 -9.23 2.26
CA GLY A 264 17.46 -7.83 2.19
C GLY A 264 16.60 -6.89 3.02
N LEU A 265 17.24 -5.90 3.62
CA LEU A 265 16.68 -4.89 4.55
C LEU A 265 15.46 -4.08 4.00
N GLY A 266 14.87 -4.48 2.87
CA GLY A 266 13.84 -3.73 2.16
C GLY A 266 12.46 -4.37 2.02
N GLU A 267 12.30 -5.67 2.30
CA GLU A 267 11.03 -6.36 2.07
C GLU A 267 10.34 -6.80 3.38
N SER A 268 9.02 -6.59 3.45
CA SER A 268 8.20 -7.16 4.52
C SER A 268 7.90 -8.64 4.23
N TRP A 269 8.01 -9.51 5.22
CA TRP A 269 7.74 -10.93 5.10
C TRP A 269 7.06 -11.46 6.36
N ALA A 270 6.47 -12.65 6.25
CA ALA A 270 5.83 -13.29 7.38
C ALA A 270 6.25 -14.76 7.46
N PHE A 271 6.30 -15.31 8.69
CA PHE A 271 6.66 -16.69 8.93
C PHE A 271 5.94 -17.24 10.16
N ARG A 272 5.92 -18.57 10.26
CA ARG A 272 5.48 -19.30 11.45
C ARG A 272 6.62 -20.20 11.93
N THR A 273 6.64 -20.51 13.22
CA THR A 273 7.64 -21.39 13.80
C THR A 273 6.99 -22.64 14.39
N THR A 274 7.75 -23.72 14.47
CA THR A 274 7.30 -24.97 15.12
C THR A 274 7.01 -24.80 16.62
N GLY A 275 7.65 -23.83 17.26
CA GLY A 275 7.43 -23.50 18.68
C GLY A 275 6.18 -22.65 18.96
N ALA A 276 5.56 -22.07 17.92
CA ALA A 276 4.33 -21.27 18.03
C ALA A 276 3.52 -21.38 16.73
N PRO A 277 2.85 -22.54 16.50
CA PRO A 277 2.18 -22.81 15.22
C PRO A 277 1.00 -21.88 14.95
N HIS A 278 0.34 -21.39 16.00
CA HIS A 278 -0.79 -20.47 15.89
C HIS A 278 -0.41 -19.00 15.92
N THR A 279 0.90 -18.67 15.95
CA THR A 279 1.40 -17.30 15.91
C THR A 279 2.02 -17.01 14.56
N LEU A 280 1.53 -15.96 13.88
CA LEU A 280 2.08 -15.42 12.65
C LEU A 280 2.99 -14.24 12.97
N PHE A 281 4.28 -14.38 12.71
CA PHE A 281 5.27 -13.31 12.83
C PHE A 281 5.36 -12.55 11.52
N LYS A 282 5.01 -11.25 11.54
CA LYS A 282 5.16 -10.33 10.40
C LYS A 282 6.35 -9.42 10.66
N VAL A 283 7.29 -9.37 9.73
CA VAL A 283 8.53 -8.60 9.83
C VAL A 283 8.48 -7.45 8.85
N TYR A 284 8.71 -6.25 9.36
CA TYR A 284 8.73 -5.02 8.58
C TYR A 284 10.11 -4.37 8.71
N PRO A 285 10.72 -3.91 7.61
CA PRO A 285 11.97 -3.17 7.68
C PRO A 285 11.73 -1.78 8.27
N VAL A 286 12.56 -1.39 9.23
CA VAL A 286 12.62 -0.04 9.79
C VAL A 286 14.04 0.49 9.70
N SER A 287 14.23 1.83 9.73
CA SER A 287 15.55 2.42 9.68
C SER A 287 16.42 1.94 10.85
N GLY A 288 17.48 1.18 10.54
CA GLY A 288 18.41 0.65 11.54
C GLY A 288 18.01 -0.69 12.16
N GLY A 289 16.92 -1.35 11.70
CA GLY A 289 16.49 -2.61 12.27
C GLY A 289 15.26 -3.22 11.63
N ARG A 290 14.50 -4.00 12.41
CA ARG A 290 13.28 -4.70 11.98
C ARG A 290 12.19 -4.56 13.04
N ALA A 291 10.96 -4.29 12.61
CA ALA A 291 9.79 -4.38 13.48
C ALA A 291 9.12 -5.75 13.29
N VAL A 292 8.87 -6.47 14.37
CA VAL A 292 8.26 -7.80 14.37
C VAL A 292 6.92 -7.69 15.08
N LEU A 293 5.85 -8.00 14.37
CA LEU A 293 4.49 -8.08 14.88
C LEU A 293 4.09 -9.55 15.00
N ALA A 294 3.74 -9.99 16.20
CA ALA A 294 3.21 -11.33 16.43
C ALA A 294 1.68 -11.27 16.54
N GLU A 295 1.00 -12.02 15.68
CA GLU A 295 -0.47 -12.12 15.67
C GLU A 295 -0.88 -13.54 16.01
N ASP A 296 -1.81 -13.69 16.96
CA ASP A 296 -2.49 -14.96 17.20
C ASP A 296 -3.51 -15.19 16.08
N VAL A 297 -3.28 -16.25 15.34
CA VAL A 297 -4.11 -16.65 14.19
C VAL A 297 -4.89 -17.95 14.45
N ALA A 298 -4.94 -18.45 15.71
CA ALA A 298 -5.63 -19.68 16.06
C ALA A 298 -7.11 -19.67 15.62
N ALA A 299 -7.83 -18.60 15.91
CA ALA A 299 -9.22 -18.44 15.49
C ALA A 299 -9.40 -18.34 13.95
N ILE A 300 -8.40 -17.83 13.25
CA ILE A 300 -8.41 -17.74 11.78
C ILE A 300 -8.14 -19.13 11.18
N ASP A 301 -7.21 -19.87 11.75
CA ASP A 301 -6.88 -21.23 11.31
C ASP A 301 -8.07 -22.17 11.53
N GLU A 302 -8.73 -22.13 12.70
CA GLU A 302 -9.95 -22.88 12.98
C GLU A 302 -11.08 -22.57 11.98
N ARG A 303 -11.29 -21.29 11.69
CA ARG A 303 -12.30 -20.88 10.69
C ARG A 303 -11.94 -21.37 9.28
N ARG A 304 -10.65 -21.35 8.91
CA ARG A 304 -10.19 -21.88 7.63
C ARG A 304 -10.42 -23.38 7.50
N GLU A 305 -10.15 -24.16 8.56
CA GLU A 305 -10.41 -25.59 8.59
C GLU A 305 -11.91 -25.88 8.49
N ALA A 306 -12.75 -25.18 9.27
CA ALA A 306 -14.21 -25.29 9.19
C ALA A 306 -14.74 -24.92 7.80
N LEU A 307 -14.20 -23.90 7.17
CA LEU A 307 -14.56 -23.48 5.82
C LEU A 307 -14.15 -24.55 4.79
N ALA A 308 -12.94 -25.09 4.87
CA ALA A 308 -12.47 -26.18 4.02
C ALA A 308 -13.35 -27.42 4.13
N ALA A 309 -13.71 -27.81 5.37
CA ALA A 309 -14.62 -28.92 5.63
C ALA A 309 -16.03 -28.68 5.02
N THR A 310 -16.53 -27.46 5.13
CA THR A 310 -17.83 -27.06 4.55
C THR A 310 -17.78 -27.06 3.04
N GLN A 311 -16.72 -26.57 2.45
CA GLN A 311 -16.53 -26.62 0.98
C GLN A 311 -16.48 -28.05 0.46
N GLU A 312 -15.80 -28.94 1.18
CA GLU A 312 -15.73 -30.34 0.79
C GLU A 312 -17.11 -31.03 0.90
N ARG A 313 -17.89 -30.72 1.96
CA ARG A 313 -19.27 -31.20 2.07
C ARG A 313 -20.15 -30.70 0.93
N LEU A 314 -20.05 -29.42 0.57
CA LEU A 314 -20.80 -28.85 -0.53
C LEU A 314 -20.42 -29.49 -1.87
N ARG A 315 -19.14 -29.73 -2.13
CA ARG A 315 -18.67 -30.42 -3.34
C ARG A 315 -19.27 -31.84 -3.44
N ARG A 316 -19.26 -32.59 -2.34
CA ARG A 316 -19.87 -33.94 -2.29
C ARG A 316 -21.38 -33.88 -2.50
N SER A 317 -22.07 -32.96 -1.84
CA SER A 317 -23.50 -32.76 -2.02
C SER A 317 -23.87 -32.37 -3.45
N ASN A 318 -23.13 -31.45 -4.08
CA ASN A 318 -23.34 -31.06 -5.45
C ASN A 318 -23.13 -32.24 -6.43
N ALA A 319 -22.10 -33.06 -6.20
CA ALA A 319 -21.85 -34.24 -7.01
C ALA A 319 -22.99 -35.28 -6.91
N VAL A 320 -23.59 -35.42 -5.71
CA VAL A 320 -24.79 -36.29 -5.52
C VAL A 320 -25.99 -35.70 -6.25
N LEU A 321 -26.25 -34.39 -6.07
CA LEU A 321 -27.38 -33.71 -6.75
C LEU A 321 -27.26 -33.74 -8.28
N GLU A 322 -26.04 -33.60 -8.81
CA GLU A 322 -25.79 -33.72 -10.25
C GLU A 322 -26.14 -35.12 -10.75
N ARG A 323 -25.74 -36.19 -10.04
CA ARG A 323 -26.09 -37.57 -10.38
C ARG A 323 -27.60 -37.82 -10.28
N GLU A 324 -28.26 -37.32 -9.22
CA GLU A 324 -29.71 -37.42 -9.08
C GLU A 324 -30.43 -36.71 -10.24
N ALA A 325 -29.93 -35.51 -10.60
CA ALA A 325 -30.50 -34.78 -11.74
C ALA A 325 -30.30 -35.50 -13.09
N GLU A 326 -29.16 -36.20 -13.25
CA GLU A 326 -28.93 -37.06 -14.45
C GLU A 326 -29.88 -38.24 -14.46
N VAL A 327 -30.01 -38.96 -13.34
CA VAL A 327 -30.95 -40.08 -13.23
C VAL A 327 -32.40 -39.63 -13.46
N GLN A 328 -32.80 -38.51 -12.89
CA GLN A 328 -34.15 -37.97 -13.12
C GLN A 328 -34.37 -37.60 -14.58
N ARG A 329 -33.39 -36.96 -15.25
CA ARG A 329 -33.47 -36.63 -16.69
C ARG A 329 -33.67 -37.92 -17.54
N GLU A 330 -32.90 -38.97 -17.23
CA GLU A 330 -33.02 -40.23 -17.93
C GLU A 330 -34.39 -40.90 -17.68
N MET A 331 -34.86 -40.87 -16.43
CA MET A 331 -36.19 -41.35 -16.06
C MET A 331 -37.32 -40.59 -16.79
N TRP A 332 -37.20 -39.26 -16.86
CA TRP A 332 -38.14 -38.42 -17.59
C TRP A 332 -38.12 -38.74 -19.09
N ARG A 333 -36.95 -38.95 -19.65
CA ARG A 333 -36.78 -39.35 -21.07
C ARG A 333 -37.45 -40.68 -21.36
N LEU A 334 -37.15 -41.71 -20.58
CA LEU A 334 -37.73 -43.03 -20.72
C LEU A 334 -39.27 -43.00 -20.53
N ARG A 335 -39.76 -42.23 -19.58
CA ARG A 335 -41.19 -42.05 -19.38
C ARG A 335 -41.87 -41.36 -20.57
N SER A 336 -41.29 -40.32 -21.07
CA SER A 336 -41.77 -39.58 -22.24
C SER A 336 -41.76 -40.46 -23.48
N GLU A 337 -40.72 -41.25 -23.71
CA GLU A 337 -40.67 -42.25 -24.81
C GLU A 337 -41.78 -43.27 -24.65
N ARG A 338 -42.00 -43.82 -23.47
CA ARG A 338 -43.07 -44.78 -23.20
C ARG A 338 -44.47 -44.20 -23.44
N GLU A 339 -44.73 -43.01 -22.95
CA GLU A 339 -45.98 -42.30 -23.19
C GLU A 339 -46.25 -42.09 -24.69
N LEU A 340 -45.21 -41.75 -25.44
CA LEU A 340 -45.27 -41.63 -26.89
C LEU A 340 -45.66 -42.96 -27.59
N PHE A 341 -45.00 -44.05 -27.18
CA PHE A 341 -45.33 -45.36 -27.76
C PHE A 341 -46.76 -45.75 -27.45
N VAL A 342 -47.27 -45.54 -26.24
CA VAL A 342 -48.65 -45.82 -25.86
C VAL A 342 -49.62 -44.96 -26.66
N GLU A 343 -49.34 -43.70 -26.92
CA GLU A 343 -50.16 -42.79 -27.69
C GLU A 343 -50.22 -43.21 -29.16
N ILE A 344 -49.10 -43.61 -29.77
CA ILE A 344 -48.99 -44.13 -31.11
C ILE A 344 -49.80 -45.44 -31.25
N GLU A 345 -49.60 -46.38 -30.32
CA GLU A 345 -50.31 -47.65 -30.28
C GLU A 345 -51.84 -47.44 -30.23
N LYS A 346 -52.32 -46.59 -29.30
CA LYS A 346 -53.72 -46.24 -29.16
C LYS A 346 -54.30 -45.59 -30.41
N SER A 347 -53.54 -44.70 -31.06
CA SER A 347 -53.97 -43.99 -32.28
C SER A 347 -54.06 -44.89 -33.50
N LEU A 348 -53.28 -45.95 -33.54
CA LEU A 348 -53.21 -46.89 -34.65
C LEU A 348 -54.02 -48.21 -34.45
N GLU A 349 -54.40 -48.49 -33.17
CA GLU A 349 -55.04 -49.73 -32.78
C GLU A 349 -56.24 -50.12 -33.71
N SER A 350 -57.14 -49.18 -33.94
CA SER A 350 -58.33 -49.43 -34.80
C SER A 350 -57.97 -49.77 -36.25
N LYS A 351 -56.87 -49.19 -36.75
CA LYS A 351 -56.43 -49.44 -38.13
C LYS A 351 -55.66 -50.76 -38.25
N THR A 352 -54.85 -51.06 -37.29
CA THR A 352 -54.09 -52.32 -37.18
C THR A 352 -55.03 -53.48 -37.00
N ARG A 353 -56.12 -53.36 -36.22
CA ARG A 353 -57.17 -54.37 -36.07
C ARG A 353 -57.94 -54.59 -37.39
N ARG A 354 -58.19 -53.49 -38.14
CA ARG A 354 -58.81 -53.59 -39.45
C ARG A 354 -57.92 -54.31 -40.48
N ILE A 355 -56.62 -54.01 -40.49
CA ILE A 355 -55.63 -54.70 -41.34
C ILE A 355 -55.66 -56.22 -41.06
N GLN A 356 -55.69 -56.59 -39.77
CA GLN A 356 -55.71 -57.98 -39.35
C GLN A 356 -57.01 -58.68 -39.84
N MET A 357 -58.17 -58.03 -39.62
CA MET A 357 -59.44 -58.58 -40.15
C MET A 357 -59.46 -58.73 -41.65
N LEU A 358 -58.91 -57.81 -42.44
CA LEU A 358 -58.81 -57.89 -43.89
C LEU A 358 -57.87 -59.00 -44.34
N LEU A 359 -56.76 -59.21 -43.64
CA LEU A 359 -55.82 -60.30 -43.93
C LEU A 359 -56.45 -61.69 -43.63
N ASP A 360 -57.17 -61.78 -42.51
CA ASP A 360 -57.84 -63.01 -42.12
C ASP A 360 -59.03 -63.34 -43.00
N SER A 361 -59.58 -62.35 -43.74
CA SER A 361 -60.71 -62.54 -44.69
C SER A 361 -60.26 -62.84 -46.13
N LEU A 362 -58.96 -62.99 -46.35
CA LEU A 362 -58.45 -63.26 -47.68
C LEU A 362 -58.93 -64.62 -48.15
N PRO A 363 -59.56 -64.75 -49.38
CA PRO A 363 -60.05 -66.03 -49.90
C PRO A 363 -58.87 -66.90 -50.33
N ASP A 364 -58.93 -68.20 -49.94
CA ASP A 364 -57.91 -69.22 -50.33
C ASP A 364 -58.12 -69.90 -51.70
N SER A 365 -59.22 -69.58 -52.40
CA SER A 365 -59.52 -70.19 -53.68
C SER A 365 -58.82 -69.49 -54.85
N ASN A 366 -58.47 -70.26 -55.92
CA ASN A 366 -57.79 -69.76 -57.10
C ASN A 366 -58.79 -69.45 -58.30
N ASP A 367 -60.05 -69.19 -58.00
CA ASP A 367 -61.05 -68.76 -58.92
C ASP A 367 -60.86 -67.33 -59.41
N PRO A 368 -61.08 -66.93 -60.65
CA PRO A 368 -60.86 -65.58 -61.18
C PRO A 368 -61.47 -64.47 -60.34
N ASP A 369 -62.69 -64.68 -59.77
CA ASP A 369 -63.38 -63.75 -58.93
C ASP A 369 -62.72 -63.63 -57.55
N SER A 370 -62.15 -64.69 -57.04
CA SER A 370 -61.40 -64.72 -55.80
C SER A 370 -60.04 -63.97 -55.88
N ILE A 371 -59.39 -64.09 -57.06
CA ILE A 371 -58.14 -63.36 -57.34
C ILE A 371 -58.38 -61.84 -57.43
N ALA A 372 -59.51 -61.46 -58.07
CA ALA A 372 -59.91 -60.06 -58.16
C ALA A 372 -60.15 -59.44 -56.73
N ARG A 373 -60.95 -60.16 -55.90
CA ARG A 373 -61.22 -59.72 -54.50
C ARG A 373 -59.95 -59.71 -53.61
N ARG A 374 -59.10 -60.75 -53.79
CA ARG A 374 -57.79 -60.76 -53.08
C ARG A 374 -56.94 -59.54 -53.42
N ARG A 375 -56.92 -59.17 -54.70
CA ARG A 375 -56.18 -58.01 -55.18
C ARG A 375 -56.74 -56.72 -54.59
N GLU A 376 -58.05 -56.59 -54.53
CA GLU A 376 -58.73 -55.42 -53.93
C GLU A 376 -58.49 -55.31 -52.46
N THR A 377 -58.59 -56.39 -51.67
CA THR A 377 -58.33 -56.45 -50.28
C THR A 377 -56.84 -56.15 -49.97
N LEU A 378 -55.89 -56.65 -50.75
CA LEU A 378 -54.45 -56.33 -50.61
C LEU A 378 -54.15 -54.88 -50.91
N VAL A 379 -54.88 -54.22 -51.82
CA VAL A 379 -54.74 -52.77 -52.03
C VAL A 379 -55.20 -51.96 -50.83
N GLU A 380 -56.35 -52.35 -50.19
CA GLU A 380 -56.84 -51.71 -48.95
C GLU A 380 -55.86 -51.92 -47.81
N VAL A 381 -55.31 -53.11 -47.62
CA VAL A 381 -54.29 -53.41 -46.62
C VAL A 381 -53.05 -52.57 -46.86
N LYS A 382 -52.56 -52.44 -48.10
CA LYS A 382 -51.41 -51.62 -48.46
C LYS A 382 -51.63 -50.15 -48.11
N LEU A 383 -52.81 -49.62 -48.39
CA LEU A 383 -53.21 -48.25 -48.03
C LEU A 383 -53.20 -48.02 -46.49
N LEU A 384 -53.80 -48.95 -45.74
CA LEU A 384 -53.87 -48.88 -44.30
C LEU A 384 -52.46 -48.93 -43.63
N VAL A 385 -51.57 -49.81 -44.13
CA VAL A 385 -50.17 -49.89 -43.68
C VAL A 385 -49.43 -48.61 -43.99
N ALA A 386 -49.60 -48.05 -45.20
CA ALA A 386 -48.98 -46.75 -45.52
C ALA A 386 -49.47 -45.61 -44.61
N TYR A 387 -50.80 -45.61 -44.36
CA TYR A 387 -51.40 -44.68 -43.40
C TYR A 387 -50.82 -44.83 -41.97
N CYS A 388 -50.75 -46.07 -41.45
CA CYS A 388 -50.19 -46.29 -40.12
C CYS A 388 -48.73 -45.85 -39.98
N LYS A 389 -47.89 -46.17 -40.98
CA LYS A 389 -46.50 -45.75 -41.04
C LYS A 389 -46.38 -44.22 -40.96
N ARG A 390 -47.20 -43.51 -41.76
CA ARG A 390 -47.13 -42.02 -41.77
C ARG A 390 -47.73 -41.40 -40.54
N LYS A 391 -48.83 -41.89 -40.02
CA LYS A 391 -49.45 -41.42 -38.83
C LYS A 391 -48.43 -41.53 -37.61
N GLY A 392 -47.76 -42.69 -37.52
CA GLY A 392 -46.72 -42.90 -36.52
C GLY A 392 -45.56 -41.94 -36.70
N ALA A 393 -45.07 -41.73 -37.93
CA ALA A 393 -43.99 -40.78 -38.22
C ALA A 393 -44.39 -39.32 -37.93
N LEU A 394 -45.64 -38.92 -38.17
CA LEU A 394 -46.13 -37.57 -37.82
C LEU A 394 -46.26 -37.37 -36.34
N VAL A 395 -46.75 -38.33 -35.56
CA VAL A 395 -46.82 -38.20 -34.06
C VAL A 395 -45.46 -38.10 -33.47
N LEU A 396 -44.46 -38.83 -33.95
CA LEU A 396 -43.08 -38.72 -33.55
C LEU A 396 -42.48 -37.34 -33.91
N ALA A 397 -42.79 -36.85 -35.11
CA ALA A 397 -42.27 -35.56 -35.58
C ALA A 397 -42.89 -34.38 -34.83
N GLU A 398 -44.17 -34.43 -34.48
CA GLU A 398 -44.88 -33.38 -33.72
C GLU A 398 -44.29 -33.17 -32.33
N LYS A 399 -43.81 -34.23 -31.66
CA LYS A 399 -43.17 -34.14 -30.35
C LYS A 399 -41.67 -33.83 -30.41
N SER A 400 -41.00 -34.14 -31.51
CA SER A 400 -39.57 -33.84 -31.68
C SER A 400 -39.32 -32.38 -32.05
N ASP A 401 -40.28 -31.76 -32.76
CA ASP A 401 -40.17 -30.41 -33.29
C ASP A 401 -41.57 -29.79 -33.38
N PRO A 402 -42.02 -29.02 -32.37
CA PRO A 402 -43.36 -28.44 -32.34
C PRO A 402 -43.62 -27.45 -33.48
N GLU A 403 -42.56 -26.91 -34.08
CA GLU A 403 -42.66 -26.09 -35.28
C GLU A 403 -42.57 -27.01 -36.52
N PHE A 404 -43.71 -27.47 -36.97
CA PHE A 404 -43.82 -28.34 -38.15
C PHE A 404 -43.28 -27.61 -39.40
N ASN A 405 -42.03 -27.91 -39.78
CA ASN A 405 -41.36 -27.26 -40.91
C ASN A 405 -42.11 -27.57 -42.22
N ARG A 406 -42.39 -26.52 -43.00
CA ARG A 406 -43.06 -26.52 -44.27
C ARG A 406 -42.51 -27.60 -45.25
N GLU A 407 -41.22 -27.83 -45.24
CA GLU A 407 -40.52 -28.81 -46.06
C GLU A 407 -40.90 -30.26 -45.69
N ARG A 408 -41.02 -30.56 -44.40
CA ARG A 408 -41.46 -31.89 -43.91
C ARG A 408 -42.92 -32.20 -44.31
N LEU A 409 -43.80 -31.21 -44.23
CA LEU A 409 -45.20 -31.33 -44.63
C LEU A 409 -45.28 -31.61 -46.09
N GLN A 410 -44.50 -30.97 -46.93
CA GLN A 410 -44.43 -31.16 -48.37
C GLN A 410 -43.89 -32.57 -48.70
N LEU A 411 -42.93 -33.08 -47.96
CA LEU A 411 -42.41 -34.46 -48.13
C LEU A 411 -43.50 -35.51 -47.85
N VAL A 412 -44.23 -35.35 -46.72
CA VAL A 412 -45.33 -36.25 -46.36
C VAL A 412 -46.45 -36.27 -47.41
N PHE A 413 -46.81 -35.11 -47.96
CA PHE A 413 -47.80 -35.01 -49.02
C PHE A 413 -47.32 -35.66 -50.33
N ASN A 414 -46.04 -35.44 -50.69
CA ASN A 414 -45.48 -36.05 -51.92
C ASN A 414 -45.38 -37.59 -51.81
N GLU A 415 -44.95 -38.10 -50.64
CA GLU A 415 -44.94 -39.55 -50.36
C GLU A 415 -46.38 -40.16 -50.40
N THR A 416 -47.36 -39.42 -49.83
CA THR A 416 -48.77 -39.84 -49.85
C THR A 416 -49.30 -39.91 -51.25
N ALA A 417 -49.03 -38.92 -52.08
CA ALA A 417 -49.41 -38.90 -53.47
C ALA A 417 -48.71 -40.00 -54.29
N ALA A 418 -47.46 -40.35 -53.99
CA ALA A 418 -46.72 -41.42 -54.60
C ALA A 418 -47.34 -42.80 -54.30
N ASP A 419 -47.74 -43.05 -53.04
CA ASP A 419 -48.35 -44.28 -52.59
C ASP A 419 -49.77 -44.47 -53.26
N LEU A 420 -50.57 -43.38 -53.30
CA LEU A 420 -51.86 -43.36 -53.94
C LEU A 420 -51.74 -43.64 -55.45
N ARG A 421 -50.78 -43.09 -56.17
CA ARG A 421 -50.48 -43.35 -57.54
C ARG A 421 -50.13 -44.83 -57.81
N SER A 422 -49.37 -45.44 -56.86
CA SER A 422 -48.98 -46.85 -56.94
C SER A 422 -50.20 -47.83 -56.95
N ILE A 423 -51.39 -47.33 -56.61
CA ILE A 423 -52.63 -48.05 -56.44
C ILE A 423 -53.64 -47.67 -57.59
N GLY A 424 -53.21 -46.80 -58.52
CA GLY A 424 -54.04 -46.37 -59.64
C GLY A 424 -54.90 -45.13 -59.34
N VAL A 425 -54.69 -44.45 -58.21
CA VAL A 425 -55.39 -43.21 -57.84
C VAL A 425 -54.54 -42.03 -58.24
N GLU A 426 -54.93 -41.24 -59.20
CA GLU A 426 -54.27 -40.01 -59.58
C GLU A 426 -54.56 -38.90 -58.53
N CYS A 427 -53.58 -38.58 -57.76
CA CYS A 427 -53.63 -37.45 -56.77
C CYS A 427 -52.55 -36.43 -57.03
N ALA A 428 -52.91 -35.16 -57.07
CA ALA A 428 -51.99 -34.04 -57.12
C ALA A 428 -52.17 -33.19 -55.87
N ALA A 429 -51.06 -32.95 -55.12
CA ALA A 429 -51.06 -31.99 -54.06
C ALA A 429 -51.01 -30.60 -54.69
N LEU A 430 -52.13 -29.86 -54.73
CA LEU A 430 -52.18 -28.49 -55.19
C LEU A 430 -51.81 -27.55 -54.01
N ARG A 431 -50.76 -26.74 -54.19
CA ARG A 431 -50.35 -25.70 -53.28
C ARG A 431 -51.24 -24.47 -53.53
N SER A 432 -52.22 -24.21 -52.66
CA SER A 432 -52.88 -22.92 -52.67
C SER A 432 -52.06 -21.93 -51.81
N GLU A 433 -51.46 -20.93 -52.44
CA GLU A 433 -50.91 -19.79 -51.77
C GLU A 433 -52.04 -18.79 -51.46
N GLU A 434 -52.76 -18.96 -50.38
CA GLU A 434 -53.52 -17.87 -49.77
C GLU A 434 -52.55 -16.97 -49.05
N ARG A 435 -52.17 -15.85 -49.68
CA ARG A 435 -51.63 -14.67 -49.03
C ARG A 435 -52.68 -14.16 -48.03
N ARG A 436 -52.53 -14.52 -46.78
CA ARG A 436 -53.14 -13.71 -45.74
C ARG A 436 -52.36 -12.38 -45.68
N VAL A 437 -52.86 -11.37 -46.37
CA VAL A 437 -52.56 -10.00 -46.16
C VAL A 437 -53.07 -9.71 -44.77
N GLY A 438 -52.15 -9.67 -43.80
CA GLY A 438 -52.41 -9.19 -42.47
C GLY A 438 -52.72 -7.71 -42.58
N LYS A 439 -53.89 -7.32 -42.18
CA LYS A 439 -54.20 -5.99 -41.73
C LYS A 439 -53.84 -5.90 -40.27
N GLU A 440 -53.04 -4.82 -40.01
CA GLU A 440 -52.79 -4.10 -38.78
C GLU A 440 -52.14 -4.88 -37.61
#